data_d978941bb3fc896cb8be59531153282d
#
_entry.id   d978941bb3fc896cb8be59531153282d
#
_cell.length_a   1.000
_cell.length_b   1.000
_cell.length_c   1.000
_cell.angle_alpha   90.00
_cell.angle_beta   90.00
_cell.angle_gamma   90.00
#
_symmetry.space_group_name_H-M   'P 1'
#
loop_
_entity.id
_entity.type
_entity.pdbx_description
1 polymer ?
#
loop_
_entity_poly.entity_id
_entity_poly.type
_entity_poly.pdbx_seq_one_letter_code
_entity_poly.pdbx_strand_id
1 'polypeptide(L)'
;MAKIIILSGAGISSESGISTFRDEDGLWENHKIEDICVSGCLDFNKDNTIKFYDMLRVNLKDKKPNYAHEVVAKLKNKYPDDIAVITQKFYIKKLVWLLMRLQKIL
;
A
#
# COMPACT_ATOMS: atom_id res chain seq x y z
N MET A 1 10.88 -17.92 -14.08
CA MET A 1 11.65 -16.99 -13.21
C MET A 1 11.38 -15.56 -13.65
N ALA A 2 11.12 -14.67 -12.71
CA ALA A 2 10.88 -13.27 -13.02
C ALA A 2 12.14 -12.60 -13.58
N LYS A 3 11.99 -11.81 -14.63
CA LYS A 3 13.07 -11.01 -15.24
C LYS A 3 13.12 -9.59 -14.68
N ILE A 4 12.00 -9.10 -14.18
CA ILE A 4 11.88 -7.76 -13.61
C ILE A 4 11.18 -7.88 -12.26
N ILE A 5 11.77 -7.27 -11.24
CA ILE A 5 11.17 -7.20 -9.90
C ILE A 5 10.81 -5.74 -9.63
N ILE A 6 9.55 -5.48 -9.30
CA ILE A 6 9.08 -4.17 -8.88
C ILE A 6 8.88 -4.20 -7.36
N LEU A 7 9.69 -3.42 -6.64
CA LEU A 7 9.60 -3.26 -5.20
C LEU A 7 9.02 -1.88 -4.90
N SER A 8 7.90 -1.83 -4.20
CA SER A 8 7.29 -0.54 -3.83
C SER A 8 6.97 -0.44 -2.36
N GLY A 9 7.15 0.75 -1.82
CA GLY A 9 6.81 1.12 -0.45
C GLY A 9 5.63 2.10 -0.39
N ALA A 10 5.53 2.82 0.72
CA ALA A 10 4.43 3.77 0.98
C ALA A 10 4.38 4.93 0.00
N GLY A 11 5.52 5.37 -0.53
CA GLY A 11 5.61 6.53 -1.40
C GLY A 11 4.78 6.45 -2.67
N ILE A 12 4.53 5.23 -3.19
CA ILE A 12 3.70 5.06 -4.38
C ILE A 12 2.26 5.54 -4.17
N SER A 13 1.78 5.56 -2.93
CA SER A 13 0.42 5.99 -2.59
C SER A 13 0.32 7.48 -2.22
N SER A 14 1.42 8.20 -2.19
CA SER A 14 1.46 9.62 -1.79
C SER A 14 0.56 10.48 -2.69
N GLU A 15 0.61 10.29 -4.00
CA GLU A 15 -0.22 11.05 -4.94
C GLU A 15 -1.71 10.68 -4.89
N SER A 16 -2.06 9.59 -4.22
CA SER A 16 -3.44 9.25 -3.92
C SER A 16 -3.98 9.96 -2.67
N GLY A 17 -3.16 10.79 -2.03
CA GLY A 17 -3.52 11.51 -0.81
C GLY A 17 -3.38 10.66 0.45
N ILE A 18 -2.55 9.62 0.42
CA ILE A 18 -2.29 8.77 1.56
C ILE A 18 -0.97 9.17 2.20
N SER A 19 -1.00 9.48 3.49
CA SER A 19 0.19 9.85 4.25
C SER A 19 1.23 8.74 4.28
N THR A 20 2.49 9.13 4.27
CA THR A 20 3.63 8.20 4.36
C THR A 20 4.32 8.33 5.71
N PHE A 21 5.22 7.39 6.04
CA PHE A 21 6.00 7.43 7.27
C PHE A 21 6.94 8.64 7.40
N ARG A 22 7.27 9.28 6.28
CA ARG A 22 8.23 10.38 6.22
C ARG A 22 7.54 11.72 5.99
N ASP A 23 6.35 11.87 6.54
CA ASP A 23 5.71 13.17 6.60
C ASP A 23 6.55 14.12 7.48
N GLU A 24 6.32 15.41 7.34
CA GLU A 24 7.04 16.43 8.09
C GLU A 24 7.01 16.13 9.59
N ASP A 25 8.09 16.45 10.29
CA ASP A 25 8.24 16.29 11.75
C ASP A 25 8.26 14.84 12.24
N GLY A 26 8.44 13.86 11.35
CA GLY A 26 8.49 12.43 11.75
C GLY A 26 7.18 11.91 12.31
N LEU A 27 6.06 12.57 12.00
CA LEU A 27 4.72 12.14 12.39
C LEU A 27 4.02 11.45 11.23
N TRP A 28 3.30 10.38 11.54
CA TRP A 28 2.38 9.75 10.61
C TRP A 28 0.96 10.03 11.05
N GLU A 29 0.21 10.81 10.26
CA GLU A 29 -1.14 11.27 10.63
C GLU A 29 -1.17 11.86 12.06
N ASN A 30 -0.19 12.72 12.39
CA ASN A 30 -0.02 13.35 13.70
C ASN A 30 0.31 12.39 14.86
N HIS A 31 0.69 11.15 14.56
CA HIS A 31 1.15 10.19 15.55
C HIS A 31 2.65 9.94 15.41
N LYS A 32 3.35 9.79 16.53
CA LYS A 32 4.75 9.42 16.52
C LYS A 32 4.90 7.98 16.03
N ILE A 33 5.80 7.77 15.08
CA ILE A 33 6.06 6.43 14.51
C ILE A 33 6.45 5.45 15.61
N GLU A 34 7.24 5.89 16.59
CA GLU A 34 7.68 5.06 17.71
C GLU A 34 6.52 4.51 18.56
N ASP A 35 5.38 5.21 18.57
CA ASP A 35 4.23 4.80 19.34
C ASP A 35 3.35 3.76 18.65
N ILE A 36 3.42 3.65 17.32
CA ILE A 36 2.48 2.85 16.53
C ILE A 36 3.11 1.87 15.55
N CYS A 37 4.39 2.02 15.23
CA CYS A 37 5.06 1.23 14.18
C CYS A 37 6.25 0.41 14.66
N VAL A 38 6.63 0.49 15.94
CA VAL A 38 7.72 -0.32 16.47
C VAL A 38 7.22 -1.71 16.89
N SER A 39 8.13 -2.67 16.91
CA SER A 39 7.83 -4.01 17.41
C SER A 39 7.30 -3.95 18.85
N GLY A 40 6.22 -4.65 19.11
CA GLY A 40 5.61 -4.68 20.44
C GLY A 40 4.58 -3.56 20.72
N CYS A 41 4.26 -2.69 19.75
CA CYS A 41 3.22 -1.66 19.93
C CYS A 41 1.90 -2.21 20.42
N LEU A 42 1.50 -3.39 19.94
CA LEU A 42 0.27 -4.05 20.39
C LEU A 42 0.32 -4.47 21.85
N ASP A 43 1.52 -4.64 22.42
CA ASP A 43 1.66 -5.04 23.83
C ASP A 43 1.62 -3.84 24.78
N PHE A 44 2.24 -2.71 24.42
CA PHE A 44 2.33 -1.56 25.32
C PHE A 44 1.40 -0.39 24.95
N ASN A 45 0.87 -0.34 23.72
CA ASN A 45 0.04 0.75 23.22
C ASN A 45 -1.12 0.24 22.35
N LYS A 46 -1.72 -0.87 22.75
CA LYS A 46 -2.71 -1.59 21.95
C LYS A 46 -3.90 -0.73 21.50
N ASP A 47 -4.52 -0.03 22.42
CA ASP A 47 -5.74 0.74 22.10
C ASP A 47 -5.48 1.85 21.10
N ASN A 48 -4.41 2.63 21.29
CA ASN A 48 -4.04 3.69 20.37
C ASN A 48 -3.59 3.16 19.01
N THR A 49 -2.87 2.04 19.00
CA THR A 49 -2.41 1.40 17.77
C THR A 49 -3.61 0.91 16.94
N ILE A 50 -4.56 0.24 17.56
CA ILE A 50 -5.78 -0.23 16.88
C ILE A 50 -6.59 0.94 16.34
N LYS A 51 -6.82 1.98 17.15
CA LYS A 51 -7.53 3.19 16.72
C LYS A 51 -6.86 3.86 15.54
N PHE A 52 -5.53 3.95 15.54
CA PHE A 52 -4.76 4.52 14.46
C PHE A 52 -4.96 3.76 13.14
N TYR A 53 -4.81 2.45 13.16
CA TYR A 53 -4.98 1.63 11.95
C TYR A 53 -6.43 1.60 11.47
N ASP A 54 -7.41 1.65 12.37
CA ASP A 54 -8.82 1.77 11.99
C ASP A 54 -9.10 3.11 11.31
N MET A 55 -8.51 4.20 11.80
CA MET A 55 -8.59 5.50 11.15
C MET A 55 -8.00 5.45 9.73
N LEU A 56 -6.85 4.81 9.55
CA LEU A 56 -6.25 4.64 8.22
C LEU A 56 -7.16 3.87 7.27
N ARG A 57 -7.80 2.82 7.74
CA ARG A 57 -8.75 2.04 6.93
C ARG A 57 -9.97 2.87 6.51
N VAL A 58 -10.51 3.66 7.42
CA VAL A 58 -11.63 4.57 7.11
C VAL A 58 -11.22 5.60 6.07
N ASN A 59 -10.04 6.19 6.22
CA ASN A 59 -9.53 7.20 5.29
C ASN A 59 -9.27 6.63 3.89
N LEU A 60 -9.04 5.33 3.74
CA LEU A 60 -8.85 4.69 2.44
C LEU A 60 -10.11 4.65 1.59
N LYS A 61 -11.30 4.81 2.17
CA LYS A 61 -12.57 4.72 1.42
C LYS A 61 -12.68 5.78 0.33
N ASP A 62 -12.15 6.96 0.56
CA ASP A 62 -12.22 8.08 -0.38
C ASP A 62 -11.01 8.15 -1.32
N LYS A 63 -10.03 7.27 -1.12
CA LYS A 63 -8.80 7.29 -1.90
C LYS A 63 -8.92 6.38 -3.12
N LYS A 64 -8.29 6.82 -4.20
CA LYS A 64 -8.26 6.07 -5.47
C LYS A 64 -6.82 5.75 -5.85
N PRO A 65 -6.59 4.62 -6.52
CA PRO A 65 -5.28 4.34 -7.11
C PRO A 65 -4.88 5.46 -8.06
N ASN A 66 -3.59 5.79 -8.06
CA ASN A 66 -3.02 6.77 -8.97
C ASN A 66 -2.41 6.10 -10.21
N TYR A 67 -1.85 6.92 -11.09
CA TYR A 67 -1.26 6.43 -12.34
C TYR A 67 -0.13 5.41 -12.12
N ALA A 68 0.69 5.59 -11.08
CA ALA A 68 1.76 4.63 -10.78
C ALA A 68 1.20 3.25 -10.41
N HIS A 69 0.13 3.19 -9.62
CA HIS A 69 -0.56 1.93 -9.32
C HIS A 69 -1.07 1.25 -10.60
N GLU A 70 -1.67 2.02 -11.49
CA GLU A 70 -2.21 1.50 -12.74
C GLU A 70 -1.12 0.96 -13.66
N VAL A 71 0.02 1.66 -13.77
CA VAL A 71 1.16 1.21 -14.59
C VAL A 71 1.70 -0.13 -14.09
N VAL A 72 1.91 -0.26 -12.77
CA VAL A 72 2.40 -1.50 -12.18
C VAL A 72 1.41 -2.66 -12.45
N ALA A 73 0.13 -2.41 -12.26
CA ALA A 73 -0.90 -3.42 -12.49
C ALA A 73 -0.96 -3.84 -13.96
N LYS A 74 -0.91 -2.90 -14.88
CA LYS A 74 -0.90 -3.19 -16.34
C LYS A 74 0.32 -3.98 -16.77
N LEU A 75 1.51 -3.63 -16.25
CA LEU A 75 2.74 -4.37 -16.55
C LEU A 75 2.65 -5.81 -16.05
N LYS A 76 2.19 -6.00 -14.83
CA LYS A 76 2.03 -7.35 -14.26
C LYS A 76 1.01 -8.17 -15.05
N ASN A 77 -0.07 -7.55 -15.48
CA ASN A 77 -1.10 -8.19 -16.27
C ASN A 77 -0.61 -8.59 -17.67
N LYS A 78 0.20 -7.72 -18.32
CA LYS A 78 0.73 -7.96 -19.65
C LYS A 78 1.83 -9.02 -19.67
N TYR A 79 2.67 -9.05 -18.62
CA TYR A 79 3.82 -9.94 -18.51
C TYR A 79 3.79 -10.72 -17.19
N PRO A 80 2.77 -11.56 -16.95
CA PRO A 80 2.55 -12.16 -15.63
C PRO A 80 3.69 -13.06 -15.15
N ASP A 81 4.40 -13.70 -16.08
CA ASP A 81 5.49 -14.62 -15.74
C ASP A 81 6.86 -13.94 -15.65
N ASP A 82 6.99 -12.75 -16.26
CA ASP A 82 8.26 -12.02 -16.32
C ASP A 82 8.39 -10.95 -15.24
N ILE A 83 7.29 -10.51 -14.64
CA ILE A 83 7.27 -9.44 -13.65
C ILE A 83 6.80 -9.95 -12.31
N ALA A 84 7.61 -9.75 -11.28
CA ALA A 84 7.24 -9.95 -9.89
C ALA A 84 7.03 -8.60 -9.20
N VAL A 85 5.93 -8.45 -8.48
CA VAL A 85 5.64 -7.24 -7.71
C VAL A 85 5.70 -7.59 -6.23
N ILE A 86 6.59 -6.91 -5.51
CA ILE A 86 6.77 -7.06 -4.07
C ILE A 86 6.31 -5.77 -3.41
N THR A 87 5.20 -5.83 -2.70
CA THR A 87 4.63 -4.65 -2.04
C THR A 87 3.76 -5.04 -0.85
N GLN A 88 3.72 -4.15 0.14
CA GLN A 88 2.75 -4.21 1.22
C GLN A 88 1.53 -3.31 0.94
N LYS A 89 1.49 -2.65 -0.22
CA LYS A 89 0.47 -1.65 -0.54
C LYS A 89 -0.78 -2.29 -1.11
N PHE A 90 -1.91 -2.04 -0.45
CA PHE A 90 -3.20 -2.66 -0.74
C PHE A 90 -3.69 -2.40 -2.17
N TYR A 91 -3.57 -1.19 -2.66
CA TYR A 91 -4.08 -0.84 -3.99
C TYR A 91 -3.39 -1.58 -5.13
N ILE A 92 -2.08 -1.77 -5.05
CA ILE A 92 -1.37 -2.53 -6.07
C ILE A 92 -1.87 -3.98 -6.10
N LYS A 93 -1.97 -4.61 -4.93
CA LYS A 93 -2.46 -5.98 -4.83
C LYS A 93 -3.87 -6.12 -5.37
N LYS A 94 -4.76 -5.19 -5.02
CA LYS A 94 -6.15 -5.20 -5.46
C LYS A 94 -6.28 -5.01 -6.97
N LEU A 95 -5.55 -4.06 -7.55
CA LEU A 95 -5.60 -3.79 -8.98
C LEU A 95 -5.03 -4.95 -9.80
N VAL A 96 -3.89 -5.48 -9.40
CA VAL A 96 -3.30 -6.65 -10.07
C VAL A 96 -4.29 -7.81 -10.06
N TRP A 97 -4.88 -8.11 -8.91
CA TRP A 97 -5.85 -9.18 -8.79
C TRP A 97 -7.10 -8.97 -9.66
N LEU A 98 -7.63 -7.74 -9.67
CA LEU A 98 -8.80 -7.39 -10.47
C LEU A 98 -8.53 -7.56 -11.96
N LEU A 99 -7.42 -7.04 -12.45
CA LEU A 99 -7.04 -7.16 -13.86
C LEU A 99 -6.80 -8.61 -14.28
N MET A 100 -6.18 -9.41 -13.43
CA MET A 100 -5.99 -10.84 -13.70
C MET A 100 -7.32 -11.59 -13.76
N ARG A 101 -8.30 -11.23 -12.94
CA ARG A 101 -9.64 -11.83 -13.01
C ARG A 101 -10.39 -11.44 -14.28
N LEU A 102 -10.32 -10.18 -14.67
CA LEU A 102 -10.97 -9.72 -15.90
C LEU A 102 -10.45 -10.45 -17.14
N GLN A 103 -9.15 -10.74 -17.19
CA GLN A 103 -8.59 -11.54 -18.29
C GLN A 103 -9.17 -12.96 -18.36
N LYS A 104 -9.48 -13.57 -17.23
CA LYS A 104 -10.05 -14.93 -17.20
C LYS A 104 -11.52 -14.97 -17.62
N ILE A 105 -12.21 -13.83 -17.60
CA ILE A 105 -13.61 -13.71 -18.00
C ILE A 105 -13.73 -13.38 -19.49
N LEU A 106 -12.74 -12.75 -20.05
CA LEU A 106 -12.67 -12.43 -21.49
C LEU A 106 -12.01 -13.54 -22.27
#